data_b9067d9e51878debf83abbe1a32c905c
#
_entry.id   b9067d9e51878debf83abbe1a32c905c
#
_cell.length_a   1.000
_cell.length_b   1.000
_cell.length_c   1.000
_cell.angle_alpha   90.00
_cell.angle_beta   90.00
_cell.angle_gamma   90.00
#
_symmetry.space_group_name_H-M   'P 1'
#
loop_
_entity.id
_entity.type
_entity.pdbx_description
1 polymer ?
#
loop_
_entity_poly.entity_id
_entity_poly.type
_entity_poly.pdbx_seq_one_letter_code
_entity_poly.pdbx_strand_id
1 'polypeptide(L)'
;MRKSKSLTLKEHEDYLGSMYADFSEIASKNQYAASDKSISKDQIMLANSDNKPMAYPYNKYHCTSWNVSQASAILICEEGLADQLNISKQKRIYPMASSETNHMIALIQRPSLISSAGLKLASEKINEVVDKHSINLNLIDLYSCFPVAVQQFENVLNLNTKTSRTITGAMPFAGGPLNNYMLHATVQALLKLRSESGHSLITGVSGMMTKQSFCLWSSEYQMPFYHADVTKKAQQLDKPIPISNAKHGNGIVIGYTVLYEGTKPTLGVFYIEDSQGERKVVTSEDKAVITSMREEEWIEKEISFYGNQVS
;
A
#
# COMPACT_ATOMS: atom_id res chain seq x y z
N MET A 1 8.64 -8.18 -3.11
CA MET A 1 7.40 -8.46 -3.90
C MET A 1 7.72 -9.04 -5.28
N ARG A 2 8.48 -8.39 -6.15
CA ARG A 2 8.79 -8.91 -7.49
C ARG A 2 9.34 -10.34 -7.46
N LYS A 3 10.43 -10.57 -6.72
CA LYS A 3 11.06 -11.90 -6.61
C LYS A 3 10.12 -12.96 -6.02
N SER A 4 9.32 -12.60 -5.01
CA SER A 4 8.37 -13.55 -4.41
C SER A 4 7.24 -13.99 -5.36
N LYS A 5 7.04 -13.26 -6.47
CA LYS A 5 6.11 -13.61 -7.56
C LYS A 5 6.85 -14.19 -8.78
N SER A 6 8.14 -14.44 -8.68
CA SER A 6 9.00 -14.96 -9.76
C SER A 6 8.98 -14.11 -11.04
N LEU A 7 8.71 -12.80 -10.91
CA LEU A 7 8.67 -11.88 -12.04
C LEU A 7 10.08 -11.37 -12.36
N THR A 8 10.39 -11.26 -13.64
CA THR A 8 11.56 -10.51 -14.12
C THR A 8 11.39 -9.01 -13.84
N LEU A 9 12.47 -8.23 -13.95
CA LEU A 9 12.40 -6.76 -13.83
C LEU A 9 11.38 -6.18 -14.81
N LYS A 10 11.45 -6.61 -16.07
CA LYS A 10 10.56 -6.15 -17.14
C LYS A 10 9.09 -6.48 -16.89
N GLU A 11 8.79 -7.71 -16.49
CA GLU A 11 7.41 -8.12 -16.18
C GLU A 11 6.84 -7.32 -15.01
N HIS A 12 7.67 -7.02 -14.01
CA HIS A 12 7.25 -6.20 -12.88
C HIS A 12 7.01 -4.74 -13.27
N GLU A 13 7.89 -4.16 -14.10
CA GLU A 13 7.68 -2.83 -14.68
C GLU A 13 6.39 -2.76 -15.50
N ASP A 14 6.14 -3.75 -16.35
CA ASP A 14 4.94 -3.85 -17.18
C ASP A 14 3.68 -3.96 -16.31
N TYR A 15 3.74 -4.73 -15.22
CA TYR A 15 2.65 -4.84 -14.26
C TYR A 15 2.37 -3.50 -13.56
N LEU A 16 3.41 -2.83 -13.02
CA LEU A 16 3.25 -1.55 -12.33
C LEU A 16 2.73 -0.46 -13.28
N GLY A 17 3.32 -0.36 -14.47
CA GLY A 17 2.91 0.63 -15.47
C GLY A 17 1.45 0.47 -15.89
N SER A 18 1.00 -0.77 -16.13
CA SER A 18 -0.39 -1.07 -16.50
C SER A 18 -1.35 -0.72 -15.35
N MET A 19 -1.06 -1.18 -14.13
CA MET A 19 -1.87 -0.91 -12.95
C MET A 19 -2.05 0.59 -12.71
N TYR A 20 -0.96 1.37 -12.80
CA TYR A 20 -1.00 2.81 -12.55
C TYR A 20 -1.61 3.61 -13.71
N ALA A 21 -1.54 3.12 -14.95
CA ALA A 21 -2.29 3.69 -16.07
C ALA A 21 -3.80 3.58 -15.83
N ASP A 22 -4.27 2.39 -15.41
CA ASP A 22 -5.68 2.18 -15.04
C ASP A 22 -6.10 3.10 -13.89
N PHE A 23 -5.25 3.29 -12.87
CA PHE A 23 -5.51 4.19 -11.76
C PHE A 23 -5.66 5.65 -12.23
N SER A 24 -4.77 6.10 -13.12
CA SER A 24 -4.83 7.46 -13.65
C SER A 24 -6.07 7.67 -14.53
N GLU A 25 -6.51 6.67 -15.27
CA GLU A 25 -7.74 6.72 -16.04
C GLU A 25 -8.97 6.85 -15.14
N ILE A 26 -9.02 6.11 -14.02
CA ILE A 26 -10.10 6.24 -13.03
C ILE A 26 -10.08 7.63 -12.40
N ALA A 27 -8.89 8.13 -11.99
CA ALA A 27 -8.75 9.47 -11.44
C ALA A 27 -9.24 10.55 -12.39
N SER A 28 -8.93 10.46 -13.69
CA SER A 28 -9.33 11.46 -14.69
C SER A 28 -10.86 11.59 -14.84
N LYS A 29 -11.61 10.56 -14.42
CA LYS A 29 -13.08 10.53 -14.43
C LYS A 29 -13.69 10.90 -13.07
N ASN A 30 -12.88 11.06 -12.04
CA ASN A 30 -13.31 11.41 -10.69
C ASN A 30 -13.20 12.92 -10.47
N GLN A 31 -14.33 13.62 -10.41
CA GLN A 31 -14.40 15.09 -10.24
C GLN A 31 -13.73 15.60 -8.94
N TYR A 32 -13.45 14.72 -7.98
CA TYR A 32 -12.79 15.03 -6.71
C TYR A 32 -11.31 14.63 -6.69
N ALA A 33 -10.80 14.06 -7.78
CA ALA A 33 -9.38 13.75 -7.89
C ALA A 33 -8.56 15.03 -8.11
N ALA A 34 -7.30 14.98 -7.68
CA ALA A 34 -6.35 16.08 -7.87
C ALA A 34 -5.86 16.18 -9.32
N SER A 35 -5.92 15.11 -10.10
CA SER A 35 -5.54 15.04 -11.50
C SER A 35 -6.73 14.68 -12.38
N ASP A 36 -6.94 15.46 -13.42
CA ASP A 36 -7.94 15.25 -14.49
C ASP A 36 -7.35 14.57 -15.74
N LYS A 37 -6.06 14.20 -15.70
CA LYS A 37 -5.32 13.64 -16.82
C LYS A 37 -5.21 12.13 -16.73
N SER A 38 -5.54 11.43 -17.81
CA SER A 38 -5.16 10.04 -18.02
C SER A 38 -3.71 9.99 -18.51
N ILE A 39 -2.88 9.18 -17.85
CA ILE A 39 -1.44 9.05 -18.12
C ILE A 39 -1.16 7.64 -18.62
N SER A 40 -0.50 7.52 -19.77
CA SER A 40 -0.22 6.21 -20.36
C SER A 40 0.83 5.43 -19.56
N LYS A 41 0.83 4.11 -19.74
CA LYS A 41 1.83 3.20 -19.15
C LYS A 41 3.27 3.68 -19.38
N ASP A 42 3.60 4.06 -20.62
CA ASP A 42 4.95 4.49 -20.97
C ASP A 42 5.34 5.79 -20.25
N GLN A 43 4.40 6.74 -20.14
CA GLN A 43 4.63 7.97 -19.40
C GLN A 43 4.81 7.74 -17.89
N ILE A 44 4.12 6.76 -17.31
CA ILE A 44 4.26 6.39 -15.89
C ILE A 44 5.64 5.77 -15.63
N MET A 45 6.11 4.93 -16.53
CA MET A 45 7.39 4.24 -16.36
C MET A 45 8.60 5.12 -16.76
N LEU A 46 8.40 6.08 -17.67
CA LEU A 46 9.48 6.96 -18.12
C LEU A 46 9.81 8.03 -17.07
N ALA A 47 11.02 7.96 -16.50
CA ALA A 47 11.54 9.00 -15.64
C ALA A 47 11.94 10.25 -16.46
N ASN A 48 11.44 11.43 -16.03
CA ASN A 48 11.74 12.73 -16.63
C ASN A 48 11.58 13.86 -15.61
N SER A 49 11.60 15.13 -16.05
CA SER A 49 11.43 16.29 -15.15
C SER A 49 10.09 16.32 -14.41
N ASP A 50 9.02 15.84 -15.01
CA ASP A 50 7.66 15.83 -14.43
C ASP A 50 7.40 14.58 -13.58
N ASN A 51 7.98 13.46 -14.01
CA ASN A 51 7.91 12.15 -13.36
C ASN A 51 9.30 11.73 -12.83
N LYS A 52 9.85 12.51 -11.90
CA LYS A 52 11.18 12.28 -11.33
C LYS A 52 11.29 10.92 -10.65
N PRO A 53 12.45 10.23 -10.76
CA PRO A 53 12.71 9.09 -9.90
C PRO A 53 12.69 9.53 -8.43
N MET A 54 12.05 8.73 -7.58
CA MET A 54 11.95 9.00 -6.14
C MET A 54 12.92 8.12 -5.34
N ALA A 55 12.77 6.83 -5.49
CA ALA A 55 13.68 5.80 -5.01
C ALA A 55 13.43 4.55 -5.87
N TYR A 56 14.48 3.93 -6.40
CA TYR A 56 14.33 2.75 -7.27
C TYR A 56 13.45 1.66 -6.62
N PRO A 57 12.45 1.09 -7.30
CA PRO A 57 12.13 1.27 -8.73
C PRO A 57 11.05 2.33 -9.01
N TYR A 58 10.75 3.25 -8.10
CA TYR A 58 9.57 4.12 -8.19
C TYR A 58 9.91 5.52 -8.67
N ASN A 59 9.07 6.01 -9.59
CA ASN A 59 9.02 7.40 -10.00
C ASN A 59 7.89 8.13 -9.24
N LYS A 60 7.79 9.45 -9.41
CA LYS A 60 6.77 10.31 -8.79
C LYS A 60 5.34 9.80 -9.01
N TYR A 61 5.00 9.31 -10.23
CA TYR A 61 3.67 8.79 -10.53
C TYR A 61 3.32 7.46 -9.83
N HIS A 62 4.30 6.83 -9.17
CA HIS A 62 4.07 5.69 -8.28
C HIS A 62 3.86 6.09 -6.82
N CYS A 63 4.06 7.36 -6.47
CA CYS A 63 4.09 7.84 -5.09
C CYS A 63 2.94 8.81 -4.82
N THR A 64 2.48 8.88 -3.58
CA THR A 64 1.41 9.78 -3.15
C THR A 64 1.64 11.22 -3.57
N SER A 65 0.65 11.83 -4.21
CA SER A 65 0.56 13.27 -4.42
C SER A 65 -0.05 13.92 -3.19
N TRP A 66 0.77 14.43 -2.28
CA TRP A 66 0.31 14.95 -0.99
C TRP A 66 0.18 16.49 -0.94
N ASN A 67 0.79 17.22 -1.87
CA ASN A 67 0.66 18.67 -2.00
C ASN A 67 -0.63 19.05 -2.77
N VAL A 68 -1.78 18.59 -2.26
CA VAL A 68 -3.10 18.84 -2.84
C VAL A 68 -4.05 19.31 -1.76
N SER A 69 -5.03 20.14 -2.14
CA SER A 69 -6.09 20.61 -1.24
C SER A 69 -7.30 19.69 -1.36
N GLN A 70 -7.58 18.95 -0.31
CA GLN A 70 -8.71 18.01 -0.24
C GLN A 70 -9.31 17.99 1.15
N ALA A 71 -10.63 17.91 1.25
CA ALA A 71 -11.36 17.72 2.50
C ALA A 71 -12.49 16.73 2.28
N SER A 72 -12.78 15.92 3.28
CA SER A 72 -13.88 14.97 3.28
C SER A 72 -14.57 14.97 4.64
N ALA A 73 -15.89 14.75 4.67
CA ALA A 73 -16.68 14.65 5.88
C ALA A 73 -17.73 13.55 5.73
N ILE A 74 -17.97 12.81 6.82
CA ILE A 74 -19.02 11.80 6.92
C ILE A 74 -19.89 12.14 8.12
N LEU A 75 -21.20 12.13 7.94
CA LEU A 75 -22.16 12.24 9.02
C LEU A 75 -22.57 10.84 9.47
N ILE A 76 -22.39 10.56 10.75
CA ILE A 76 -22.74 9.25 11.36
C ILE A 76 -23.79 9.51 12.44
N CYS A 77 -24.85 8.73 12.46
CA CYS A 77 -25.86 8.76 13.50
C CYS A 77 -26.44 7.35 13.75
N GLU A 78 -27.16 7.21 14.85
CA GLU A 78 -27.95 6.01 15.11
C GLU A 78 -29.12 5.91 14.14
N GLU A 79 -29.57 4.70 13.81
CA GLU A 79 -30.67 4.46 12.87
C GLU A 79 -31.97 5.09 13.35
N GLY A 80 -32.26 5.02 14.65
CA GLY A 80 -33.42 5.66 15.24
C GLY A 80 -33.45 7.18 15.06
N LEU A 81 -32.29 7.85 15.13
CA LEU A 81 -32.21 9.28 14.83
C LEU A 81 -32.42 9.56 13.34
N ALA A 82 -31.88 8.70 12.47
CA ALA A 82 -32.11 8.80 11.05
C ALA A 82 -33.60 8.67 10.67
N ASP A 83 -34.35 7.80 11.39
CA ASP A 83 -35.81 7.65 11.25
C ASP A 83 -36.55 8.91 11.71
N GLN A 84 -36.21 9.47 12.87
CA GLN A 84 -36.79 10.72 13.39
C GLN A 84 -36.57 11.90 12.43
N LEU A 85 -35.39 11.94 11.80
CA LEU A 85 -35.03 12.98 10.80
C LEU A 85 -35.60 12.69 9.40
N ASN A 86 -36.38 11.62 9.23
CA ASN A 86 -36.96 11.19 7.96
C ASN A 86 -35.90 11.01 6.83
N ILE A 87 -34.70 10.56 7.20
CA ILE A 87 -33.67 10.22 6.21
C ILE A 87 -34.08 8.92 5.51
N SER A 88 -34.29 8.97 4.20
CA SER A 88 -34.63 7.78 3.41
C SER A 88 -33.60 6.65 3.59
N LYS A 89 -34.09 5.41 3.72
CA LYS A 89 -33.21 4.22 3.82
C LYS A 89 -32.23 4.09 2.66
N GLN A 90 -32.63 4.47 1.46
CA GLN A 90 -31.77 4.47 0.27
C GLN A 90 -30.56 5.43 0.37
N LYS A 91 -30.59 6.39 1.28
CA LYS A 91 -29.47 7.33 1.52
C LYS A 91 -28.55 6.85 2.65
N ARG A 92 -28.91 5.78 3.38
CA ARG A 92 -28.12 5.26 4.50
C ARG A 92 -27.15 4.22 4.00
N ILE A 93 -25.93 4.29 4.48
CA ILE A 93 -24.90 3.26 4.24
C ILE A 93 -24.41 2.79 5.60
N TYR A 94 -24.22 1.50 5.74
CA TYR A 94 -23.94 0.84 7.00
C TYR A 94 -22.49 0.35 7.05
N PRO A 95 -21.70 0.70 8.09
CA PRO A 95 -20.46 0.00 8.35
C PRO A 95 -20.79 -1.43 8.81
N MET A 96 -20.19 -2.42 8.19
CA MET A 96 -20.40 -3.83 8.53
C MET A 96 -19.30 -4.36 9.44
N ALA A 97 -18.06 -4.16 9.01
CA ALA A 97 -16.91 -4.68 9.74
C ALA A 97 -15.70 -3.79 9.57
N SER A 98 -14.84 -3.79 10.58
CA SER A 98 -13.48 -3.28 10.46
C SER A 98 -12.48 -4.19 11.17
N SER A 99 -11.25 -4.16 10.69
CA SER A 99 -10.14 -4.80 11.38
C SER A 99 -8.89 -3.95 11.24
N GLU A 100 -8.01 -4.04 12.24
CA GLU A 100 -6.79 -3.24 12.23
C GLU A 100 -5.62 -3.91 12.96
N THR A 101 -4.43 -3.44 12.62
CA THR A 101 -3.20 -3.69 13.36
C THR A 101 -2.44 -2.38 13.53
N ASN A 102 -1.96 -2.13 14.74
CA ASN A 102 -1.14 -0.96 15.11
C ASN A 102 0.29 -1.37 15.51
N HIS A 103 0.76 -2.55 15.07
CA HIS A 103 2.10 -3.03 15.38
C HIS A 103 3.14 -2.33 14.50
N MET A 104 3.82 -1.33 15.05
CA MET A 104 4.84 -0.56 14.34
C MET A 104 6.23 -1.18 14.54
N ILE A 105 6.83 -1.68 13.46
CA ILE A 105 8.20 -2.19 13.42
C ILE A 105 8.99 -1.41 12.36
N ALA A 106 10.17 -0.93 12.74
CA ALA A 106 11.09 -0.28 11.81
C ALA A 106 11.39 -1.22 10.62
N LEU A 107 11.48 -0.67 9.40
CA LEU A 107 11.62 -1.46 8.17
C LEU A 107 12.75 -2.50 8.27
N ILE A 108 13.93 -2.08 8.77
CA ILE A 108 15.09 -2.96 8.91
C ILE A 108 14.85 -4.14 9.88
N GLN A 109 13.99 -3.95 10.88
CA GLN A 109 13.73 -4.96 11.92
C GLN A 109 12.52 -5.86 11.61
N ARG A 110 11.84 -5.67 10.47
CA ARG A 110 10.69 -6.51 10.11
C ARG A 110 11.12 -7.93 9.77
N PRO A 111 10.49 -8.97 10.34
CA PRO A 111 10.75 -10.36 9.96
C PRO A 111 10.57 -10.61 8.46
N SER A 112 9.58 -9.95 7.86
CA SER A 112 9.37 -9.96 6.41
C SER A 112 9.22 -8.54 5.88
N LEU A 113 9.88 -8.22 4.75
CA LEU A 113 9.72 -6.94 4.06
C LEU A 113 8.49 -6.90 3.14
N ILE A 114 7.87 -8.05 2.85
CA ILE A 114 6.77 -8.17 1.88
C ILE A 114 5.41 -8.46 2.52
N SER A 115 5.37 -8.73 3.82
CA SER A 115 4.14 -9.04 4.57
C SER A 115 4.33 -8.75 6.05
N SER A 116 3.26 -8.84 6.83
CA SER A 116 3.30 -8.85 8.30
C SER A 116 2.23 -9.78 8.86
N ALA A 117 2.45 -10.29 10.08
CA ALA A 117 1.42 -11.06 10.79
C ALA A 117 0.16 -10.22 11.01
N GLY A 118 0.33 -8.93 11.31
CA GLY A 118 -0.80 -8.01 11.48
C GLY A 118 -1.66 -7.87 10.23
N LEU A 119 -1.04 -7.71 9.05
CA LEU A 119 -1.77 -7.67 7.79
C LEU A 119 -2.58 -8.93 7.54
N LYS A 120 -1.97 -10.11 7.74
CA LYS A 120 -2.63 -11.40 7.54
C LYS A 120 -3.80 -11.59 8.51
N LEU A 121 -3.57 -11.39 9.80
CA LEU A 121 -4.61 -11.53 10.82
C LEU A 121 -5.78 -10.56 10.63
N ALA A 122 -5.48 -9.29 10.27
CA ALA A 122 -6.53 -8.32 10.04
C ALA A 122 -7.34 -8.64 8.77
N SER A 123 -6.70 -9.08 7.69
CA SER A 123 -7.41 -9.51 6.48
C SER A 123 -8.24 -10.78 6.71
N GLU A 124 -7.76 -11.75 7.50
CA GLU A 124 -8.52 -12.95 7.88
C GLU A 124 -9.85 -12.56 8.56
N LYS A 125 -9.83 -11.55 9.45
CA LYS A 125 -11.06 -11.10 10.14
C LYS A 125 -12.09 -10.48 9.18
N ILE A 126 -11.64 -9.81 8.13
CA ILE A 126 -12.54 -9.30 7.09
C ILE A 126 -13.01 -10.43 6.17
N ASN A 127 -12.11 -11.32 5.74
CA ASN A 127 -12.47 -12.46 4.89
C ASN A 127 -13.48 -13.38 5.59
N GLU A 128 -13.34 -13.63 6.92
CA GLU A 128 -14.34 -14.37 7.71
C GLU A 128 -15.76 -13.75 7.59
N VAL A 129 -15.88 -12.42 7.60
CA VAL A 129 -17.17 -11.72 7.42
C VAL A 129 -17.65 -11.82 5.98
N VAL A 130 -16.76 -11.63 5.02
CA VAL A 130 -17.07 -11.72 3.58
C VAL A 130 -17.59 -13.10 3.22
N ASP A 131 -16.92 -14.16 3.67
CA ASP A 131 -17.28 -15.55 3.40
C ASP A 131 -18.59 -15.94 4.11
N LYS A 132 -18.71 -15.61 5.39
CA LYS A 132 -19.90 -15.92 6.21
C LYS A 132 -21.19 -15.33 5.63
N HIS A 133 -21.12 -14.13 5.07
CA HIS A 133 -22.27 -13.41 4.53
C HIS A 133 -22.34 -13.49 2.99
N SER A 134 -21.47 -14.28 2.35
CA SER A 134 -21.40 -14.44 0.89
C SER A 134 -21.32 -13.09 0.15
N ILE A 135 -20.51 -12.17 0.68
CA ILE A 135 -20.40 -10.80 0.21
C ILE A 135 -19.65 -10.75 -1.13
N ASN A 136 -20.27 -10.14 -2.12
CA ASN A 136 -19.59 -9.76 -3.34
C ASN A 136 -19.01 -8.34 -3.20
N LEU A 137 -17.69 -8.21 -3.25
CA LEU A 137 -17.00 -6.92 -3.18
C LEU A 137 -16.93 -6.29 -4.56
N ASN A 138 -17.84 -5.36 -4.85
CA ASN A 138 -17.86 -4.67 -6.14
C ASN A 138 -17.07 -3.35 -6.13
N LEU A 139 -16.94 -2.70 -4.99
CA LEU A 139 -16.23 -1.43 -4.85
C LEU A 139 -15.05 -1.62 -3.90
N ILE A 140 -13.85 -1.41 -4.40
CA ILE A 140 -12.63 -1.56 -3.61
C ILE A 140 -11.75 -0.33 -3.77
N ASP A 141 -11.19 0.15 -2.67
CA ASP A 141 -10.10 1.12 -2.71
C ASP A 141 -8.95 0.64 -1.82
N LEU A 142 -7.90 0.17 -2.46
CA LEU A 142 -6.68 -0.24 -1.78
C LEU A 142 -5.79 0.98 -1.53
N TYR A 143 -5.32 1.11 -0.31
CA TYR A 143 -4.39 2.18 0.02
C TYR A 143 -3.12 2.11 -0.84
N SER A 144 -2.81 3.20 -1.51
CA SER A 144 -1.89 3.23 -2.66
C SER A 144 -0.78 4.28 -2.52
N CYS A 145 -0.25 4.44 -1.31
CA CYS A 145 0.87 5.38 -1.09
C CYS A 145 2.10 5.03 -1.95
N PHE A 146 2.32 3.73 -2.18
CA PHE A 146 3.33 3.14 -3.06
C PHE A 146 2.78 1.85 -3.66
N PRO A 147 3.30 1.37 -4.79
CA PRO A 147 2.84 0.12 -5.41
C PRO A 147 2.87 -1.09 -4.46
N VAL A 148 3.89 -1.20 -3.61
CA VAL A 148 4.01 -2.29 -2.65
C VAL A 148 2.84 -2.35 -1.66
N ALA A 149 2.20 -1.22 -1.33
CA ALA A 149 1.02 -1.21 -0.46
C ALA A 149 -0.16 -1.92 -1.14
N VAL A 150 -0.45 -1.57 -2.40
CA VAL A 150 -1.48 -2.24 -3.21
C VAL A 150 -1.19 -3.74 -3.30
N GLN A 151 0.04 -4.12 -3.66
CA GLN A 151 0.47 -5.50 -3.81
C GLN A 151 0.36 -6.32 -2.51
N GLN A 152 0.61 -5.71 -1.35
CA GLN A 152 0.43 -6.38 -0.06
C GLN A 152 -1.04 -6.68 0.24
N PHE A 153 -1.94 -5.72 -0.02
CA PHE A 153 -3.38 -5.94 0.13
C PHE A 153 -3.91 -6.97 -0.87
N GLU A 154 -3.48 -6.93 -2.13
CA GLU A 154 -3.84 -7.96 -3.12
C GLU A 154 -3.45 -9.37 -2.71
N ASN A 155 -2.32 -9.53 -2.03
CA ASN A 155 -1.83 -10.84 -1.61
C ASN A 155 -2.64 -11.47 -0.46
N VAL A 156 -3.38 -10.69 0.31
CA VAL A 156 -4.14 -11.18 1.48
C VAL A 156 -5.65 -11.14 1.28
N LEU A 157 -6.11 -10.49 0.22
CA LEU A 157 -7.52 -10.41 -0.14
C LEU A 157 -7.80 -11.30 -1.36
N ASN A 158 -8.85 -12.14 -1.27
CA ASN A 158 -9.31 -12.97 -2.39
C ASN A 158 -10.09 -12.11 -3.40
N LEU A 159 -9.38 -11.20 -4.08
CA LEU A 159 -10.01 -10.30 -5.03
C LEU A 159 -10.18 -10.95 -6.41
N ASN A 160 -11.34 -10.72 -7.02
CA ASN A 160 -11.54 -11.05 -8.42
C ASN A 160 -10.55 -10.22 -9.28
N THR A 161 -9.90 -10.86 -10.25
CA THR A 161 -8.93 -10.21 -11.16
C THR A 161 -9.54 -9.06 -11.96
N LYS A 162 -10.85 -9.09 -12.21
CA LYS A 162 -11.58 -8.04 -12.93
C LYS A 162 -12.02 -6.85 -12.07
N THR A 163 -11.98 -6.99 -10.74
CA THR A 163 -12.37 -5.89 -9.84
C THR A 163 -11.27 -4.84 -9.81
N SER A 164 -11.63 -3.58 -10.05
CA SER A 164 -10.69 -2.46 -9.90
C SER A 164 -10.13 -2.38 -8.48
N ARG A 165 -8.87 -2.00 -8.34
CA ARG A 165 -8.18 -1.83 -7.05
C ARG A 165 -8.39 -0.45 -6.42
N THR A 166 -9.05 0.44 -7.15
CA THR A 166 -9.37 1.78 -6.67
C THR A 166 -10.69 2.28 -7.24
N ILE A 167 -11.41 3.05 -6.46
CA ILE A 167 -12.59 3.81 -6.90
C ILE A 167 -12.31 5.31 -7.00
N THR A 168 -11.22 5.75 -6.37
CA THR A 168 -10.78 7.15 -6.38
C THR A 168 -9.83 7.48 -7.53
N GLY A 169 -9.05 6.48 -8.00
CA GLY A 169 -7.94 6.66 -8.92
C GLY A 169 -6.57 6.66 -8.25
N ALA A 170 -6.50 6.18 -7.00
CA ALA A 170 -5.28 6.02 -6.20
C ALA A 170 -4.55 7.32 -5.82
N MET A 171 -3.74 7.25 -4.76
CA MET A 171 -3.10 8.41 -4.13
C MET A 171 -2.18 9.25 -5.04
N PRO A 172 -1.49 8.69 -6.03
CA PRO A 172 -0.69 9.51 -6.96
C PRO A 172 -1.52 10.46 -7.83
N PHE A 173 -2.74 10.09 -8.18
CA PHE A 173 -3.58 10.82 -9.13
C PHE A 173 -4.81 11.45 -8.45
N ALA A 174 -5.50 10.70 -7.60
CA ALA A 174 -6.61 11.24 -6.82
C ALA A 174 -6.14 12.24 -5.75
N GLY A 175 -4.89 12.15 -5.32
CA GLY A 175 -4.33 12.93 -4.23
C GLY A 175 -4.45 12.22 -2.88
N GLY A 176 -3.45 12.42 -2.01
CA GLY A 176 -3.39 11.80 -0.69
C GLY A 176 -2.80 12.75 0.37
N PRO A 177 -3.44 13.90 0.67
CA PRO A 177 -2.91 14.87 1.63
C PRO A 177 -3.05 14.31 3.04
N LEU A 178 -1.92 14.01 3.68
CA LEU A 178 -1.82 13.53 5.07
C LEU A 178 -2.87 12.44 5.40
N ASN A 179 -3.83 12.75 6.27
CA ASN A 179 -4.80 11.78 6.80
C ASN A 179 -6.12 11.72 6.00
N ASN A 180 -6.27 12.51 4.92
CA ASN A 180 -7.57 12.62 4.25
C ASN A 180 -7.90 11.45 3.31
N TYR A 181 -6.90 10.76 2.73
CA TYR A 181 -7.16 9.82 1.65
C TYR A 181 -8.18 8.73 2.00
N MET A 182 -8.05 8.09 3.17
CA MET A 182 -9.01 7.05 3.58
C MET A 182 -10.43 7.61 3.70
N LEU A 183 -10.58 8.82 4.22
CA LEU A 183 -11.88 9.46 4.34
C LEU A 183 -12.43 9.83 2.94
N HIS A 184 -11.58 10.31 2.03
CA HIS A 184 -11.94 10.55 0.62
C HIS A 184 -12.41 9.25 -0.05
N ALA A 185 -11.66 8.15 0.06
CA ALA A 185 -12.03 6.85 -0.49
C ALA A 185 -13.37 6.35 0.10
N THR A 186 -13.54 6.50 1.42
CA THR A 186 -14.80 6.14 2.09
C THR A 186 -15.96 6.98 1.55
N VAL A 187 -15.84 8.30 1.45
CA VAL A 187 -16.91 9.18 0.89
C VAL A 187 -17.26 8.75 -0.52
N GLN A 188 -16.27 8.49 -1.38
CA GLN A 188 -16.51 8.00 -2.75
C GLN A 188 -17.26 6.66 -2.76
N ALA A 189 -16.88 5.73 -1.88
CA ALA A 189 -17.58 4.46 -1.71
C ALA A 189 -19.05 4.67 -1.28
N LEU A 190 -19.29 5.51 -0.27
CA LEU A 190 -20.64 5.78 0.22
C LEU A 190 -21.53 6.44 -0.86
N LEU A 191 -20.98 7.34 -1.66
CA LEU A 191 -21.70 7.96 -2.78
C LEU A 191 -22.08 6.94 -3.86
N LYS A 192 -21.15 6.04 -4.22
CA LYS A 192 -21.41 4.96 -5.18
C LYS A 192 -22.43 3.94 -4.64
N LEU A 193 -22.30 3.51 -3.40
CA LEU A 193 -23.25 2.57 -2.76
C LEU A 193 -24.68 3.11 -2.66
N ARG A 194 -24.86 4.44 -2.66
CA ARG A 194 -26.20 5.04 -2.73
C ARG A 194 -26.87 4.91 -4.09
N SER A 195 -26.07 4.79 -5.15
CA SER A 195 -26.57 4.67 -6.54
C SER A 195 -26.56 3.22 -7.05
N GLU A 196 -25.61 2.41 -6.60
CA GLU A 196 -25.32 1.09 -7.18
C GLU A 196 -25.52 -0.05 -6.18
N SER A 197 -26.12 0.02 -5.11
CA SER A 197 -26.25 -1.00 -4.06
C SER A 197 -25.13 -2.06 -4.04
N GLY A 198 -24.78 -2.57 -2.89
CA GLY A 198 -23.76 -3.61 -2.74
C GLY A 198 -22.79 -3.37 -1.59
N HIS A 199 -21.54 -3.76 -1.77
CA HIS A 199 -20.52 -3.70 -0.73
C HIS A 199 -19.24 -3.03 -1.20
N SER A 200 -18.58 -2.33 -0.26
CA SER A 200 -17.29 -1.70 -0.52
C SER A 200 -16.28 -2.05 0.55
N LEU A 201 -15.04 -2.31 0.13
CA LEU A 201 -13.89 -2.50 1.02
C LEU A 201 -12.89 -1.37 0.82
N ILE A 202 -12.60 -0.65 1.89
CA ILE A 202 -11.57 0.39 1.96
C ILE A 202 -10.44 -0.10 2.84
N THR A 203 -9.20 0.06 2.38
CA THR A 203 -8.02 -0.28 3.19
C THR A 203 -7.20 0.95 3.55
N GLY A 204 -6.39 0.85 4.58
CA GLY A 204 -5.57 1.94 5.06
C GLY A 204 -4.20 1.53 5.57
N VAL A 205 -3.24 2.46 5.46
CA VAL A 205 -1.92 2.39 6.08
C VAL A 205 -1.66 3.70 6.79
N SER A 206 -1.07 3.66 7.98
CA SER A 206 -0.79 4.88 8.76
C SER A 206 0.66 4.93 9.22
N GLY A 207 1.50 5.67 8.49
CA GLY A 207 2.88 5.95 8.83
C GLY A 207 3.86 4.78 8.60
N MET A 208 3.46 3.55 8.87
CA MET A 208 4.27 2.35 8.62
C MET A 208 3.45 1.27 7.93
N MET A 209 4.09 0.51 7.02
CA MET A 209 3.45 -0.60 6.28
C MET A 209 2.97 -1.77 7.15
N THR A 210 3.28 -1.78 8.43
CA THR A 210 2.79 -2.74 9.42
C THR A 210 1.63 -2.21 10.26
N LYS A 211 1.22 -0.94 10.05
CA LYS A 211 0.04 -0.33 10.65
C LYS A 211 -1.05 -0.20 9.60
N GLN A 212 -1.94 -1.17 9.57
CA GLN A 212 -2.90 -1.35 8.48
C GLN A 212 -4.32 -1.53 9.01
N SER A 213 -5.30 -1.16 8.19
CA SER A 213 -6.72 -1.29 8.52
C SER A 213 -7.56 -1.65 7.30
N PHE A 214 -8.72 -2.23 7.58
CA PHE A 214 -9.76 -2.59 6.63
C PHE A 214 -11.10 -2.10 7.15
N CYS A 215 -11.96 -1.62 6.27
CA CYS A 215 -13.33 -1.27 6.60
C CYS A 215 -14.28 -1.70 5.49
N LEU A 216 -15.29 -2.48 5.87
CA LEU A 216 -16.33 -3.02 4.99
C LEU A 216 -17.62 -2.23 5.17
N TRP A 217 -18.20 -1.77 4.08
CA TRP A 217 -19.42 -0.98 4.01
C TRP A 217 -20.49 -1.66 3.17
N SER A 218 -21.76 -1.46 3.52
CA SER A 218 -22.91 -2.00 2.78
C SER A 218 -23.98 -0.94 2.55
N SER A 219 -24.66 -1.01 1.40
CA SER A 219 -25.87 -0.23 1.13
C SER A 219 -27.09 -0.71 1.95
N GLU A 220 -27.01 -1.88 2.56
CA GLU A 220 -28.09 -2.47 3.36
C GLU A 220 -27.58 -2.92 4.72
N TYR A 221 -28.40 -2.77 5.76
CA TYR A 221 -28.09 -3.36 7.06
C TYR A 221 -28.18 -4.87 7.00
N GLN A 222 -27.10 -5.54 7.37
CA GLN A 222 -27.02 -7.00 7.33
C GLN A 222 -26.65 -7.62 8.68
N MET A 223 -25.92 -6.90 9.51
CA MET A 223 -25.42 -7.40 10.80
C MET A 223 -25.00 -6.23 11.71
N PRO A 224 -24.93 -6.43 13.03
CA PRO A 224 -24.29 -5.50 13.93
C PRO A 224 -22.84 -5.26 13.52
N PHE A 225 -22.34 -4.03 13.69
CA PHE A 225 -20.97 -3.68 13.36
C PHE A 225 -19.97 -4.56 14.11
N TYR A 226 -19.07 -5.21 13.37
CA TYR A 226 -17.99 -6.03 13.90
C TYR A 226 -16.67 -5.28 13.84
N HIS A 227 -15.88 -5.35 14.92
CA HIS A 227 -14.53 -4.78 14.94
C HIS A 227 -13.51 -5.76 15.53
N ALA A 228 -12.32 -5.82 14.94
CA ALA A 228 -11.21 -6.63 15.43
C ALA A 228 -9.89 -5.85 15.43
N ASP A 229 -9.32 -5.64 16.61
CA ASP A 229 -7.93 -5.20 16.76
C ASP A 229 -7.02 -6.42 16.99
N VAL A 230 -6.15 -6.71 16.03
CA VAL A 230 -5.23 -7.86 16.07
C VAL A 230 -3.83 -7.49 16.53
N THR A 231 -3.62 -6.26 17.00
CA THR A 231 -2.29 -5.70 17.34
C THR A 231 -1.52 -6.57 18.33
N LYS A 232 -2.15 -6.99 19.44
CA LYS A 232 -1.48 -7.81 20.46
C LYS A 232 -0.98 -9.14 19.89
N LYS A 233 -1.78 -9.80 19.04
CA LYS A 233 -1.40 -11.06 18.42
C LYS A 233 -0.31 -10.85 17.36
N ALA A 234 -0.37 -9.79 16.59
CA ALA A 234 0.66 -9.40 15.65
C ALA A 234 2.02 -9.18 16.34
N GLN A 235 2.03 -8.49 17.50
CA GLN A 235 3.23 -8.27 18.32
C GLN A 235 3.85 -9.57 18.86
N GLN A 236 3.05 -10.59 19.08
CA GLN A 236 3.56 -11.90 19.52
C GLN A 236 4.22 -12.67 18.39
N LEU A 237 3.74 -12.53 17.16
CA LEU A 237 4.21 -13.27 15.99
C LEU A 237 5.37 -12.56 15.27
N ASP A 238 5.25 -11.26 15.05
CA ASP A 238 6.28 -10.44 14.40
C ASP A 238 7.20 -9.82 15.46
N LYS A 239 8.20 -10.58 15.91
CA LYS A 239 9.25 -10.04 16.79
C LYS A 239 10.26 -9.24 15.98
N PRO A 240 10.68 -8.04 16.42
CA PRO A 240 11.72 -7.29 15.74
C PRO A 240 13.02 -8.08 15.64
N ILE A 241 13.59 -8.11 14.45
CA ILE A 241 14.93 -8.69 14.22
C ILE A 241 15.98 -7.76 14.83
N PRO A 242 16.99 -8.28 15.54
CA PRO A 242 18.08 -7.47 16.09
C PRO A 242 18.87 -6.73 15.00
N ILE A 243 19.44 -5.58 15.38
CA ILE A 243 20.31 -4.79 14.51
C ILE A 243 21.76 -5.12 14.82
N SER A 244 22.52 -5.50 13.77
CA SER A 244 23.93 -5.82 13.88
C SER A 244 24.80 -4.60 14.14
N ASN A 245 25.68 -4.69 15.13
CA ASN A 245 26.70 -3.71 15.46
C ASN A 245 28.07 -4.05 14.87
N ALA A 246 28.17 -5.10 14.04
CA ALA A 246 29.42 -5.53 13.43
C ALA A 246 30.03 -4.40 12.60
N LYS A 247 31.36 -4.20 12.77
CA LYS A 247 32.10 -3.17 12.02
C LYS A 247 32.52 -3.66 10.64
N HIS A 248 32.62 -4.97 10.43
CA HIS A 248 32.94 -5.60 9.14
C HIS A 248 32.36 -7.00 9.09
N GLY A 249 32.17 -7.52 7.93
CA GLY A 249 31.63 -8.87 7.72
C GLY A 249 30.95 -9.02 6.37
N ASN A 250 30.19 -10.10 6.25
CA ASN A 250 29.37 -10.39 5.08
C ASN A 250 27.90 -10.43 5.49
N GLY A 251 27.01 -10.21 4.52
CA GLY A 251 25.57 -10.39 4.73
C GLY A 251 24.85 -10.61 3.42
N ILE A 252 23.71 -11.27 3.53
CA ILE A 252 22.82 -11.55 2.39
C ILE A 252 21.87 -10.36 2.20
N VAL A 253 21.77 -9.86 0.99
CA VAL A 253 20.86 -8.78 0.63
C VAL A 253 19.41 -9.27 0.70
N ILE A 254 18.62 -8.63 1.55
CA ILE A 254 17.18 -8.92 1.76
C ILE A 254 16.27 -7.83 1.18
N GLY A 255 16.83 -6.66 0.90
CA GLY A 255 16.15 -5.51 0.29
C GLY A 255 17.16 -4.50 -0.19
N TYR A 256 16.83 -3.77 -1.24
CA TYR A 256 17.69 -2.71 -1.74
C TYR A 256 16.90 -1.62 -2.46
N THR A 257 17.51 -0.45 -2.59
CA THR A 257 17.01 0.67 -3.38
C THR A 257 18.15 1.57 -3.82
N VAL A 258 17.90 2.43 -4.79
CA VAL A 258 18.80 3.50 -5.21
C VAL A 258 18.12 4.83 -4.96
N LEU A 259 18.82 5.75 -4.30
CA LEU A 259 18.38 7.12 -4.07
C LEU A 259 18.92 8.05 -5.17
N TYR A 260 18.20 9.16 -5.38
CA TYR A 260 18.46 10.09 -6.47
C TYR A 260 18.58 11.54 -5.98
N GLU A 261 19.45 12.29 -6.62
CA GLU A 261 19.47 13.75 -6.61
C GLU A 261 18.93 14.27 -7.95
N GLY A 262 17.71 14.79 -7.94
CA GLY A 262 16.98 15.09 -9.17
C GLY A 262 16.70 13.81 -9.97
N THR A 263 17.34 13.65 -11.13
CA THR A 263 17.26 12.43 -11.97
C THR A 263 18.51 11.55 -11.88
N LYS A 264 19.56 12.01 -11.18
CA LYS A 264 20.84 11.31 -11.09
C LYS A 264 20.82 10.33 -9.92
N PRO A 265 21.09 9.04 -10.13
CA PRO A 265 21.27 8.08 -9.05
C PRO A 265 22.57 8.38 -8.29
N THR A 266 22.52 8.46 -6.95
CA THR A 266 23.65 8.91 -6.12
C THR A 266 24.05 7.92 -5.04
N LEU A 267 23.11 7.10 -4.52
CA LEU A 267 23.38 6.23 -3.39
C LEU A 267 22.61 4.90 -3.52
N GLY A 268 23.35 3.80 -3.52
CA GLY A 268 22.80 2.46 -3.31
C GLY A 268 22.61 2.21 -1.83
N VAL A 269 21.44 1.68 -1.43
CA VAL A 269 21.13 1.31 -0.05
C VAL A 269 20.72 -0.16 -0.02
N PHE A 270 21.36 -0.95 0.83
CA PHE A 270 21.09 -2.36 1.02
C PHE A 270 20.66 -2.63 2.46
N TYR A 271 19.61 -3.42 2.61
CA TYR A 271 19.29 -4.12 3.85
C TYR A 271 19.87 -5.51 3.74
N ILE A 272 20.73 -5.87 4.69
CA ILE A 272 21.40 -7.18 4.73
C ILE A 272 21.07 -7.93 6.02
N GLU A 273 21.17 -9.24 5.97
CA GLU A 273 21.13 -10.14 7.10
C GLU A 273 22.46 -10.86 7.20
N ASP A 274 23.10 -10.79 8.37
CA ASP A 274 24.37 -11.47 8.61
C ASP A 274 24.17 -12.95 9.01
N SER A 275 25.28 -13.67 9.22
CA SER A 275 25.26 -15.09 9.57
C SER A 275 24.63 -15.40 10.94
N GLN A 276 24.40 -14.40 11.78
CA GLN A 276 23.72 -14.52 13.07
C GLN A 276 22.22 -14.22 12.97
N GLY A 277 21.73 -13.84 11.79
CA GLY A 277 20.35 -13.43 11.56
C GLY A 277 20.07 -11.99 12.02
N GLU A 278 21.11 -11.18 12.26
CA GLU A 278 20.96 -9.77 12.60
C GLU A 278 20.92 -8.90 11.33
N ARG A 279 20.29 -7.75 11.41
CA ARG A 279 20.06 -6.86 10.28
C ARG A 279 21.00 -5.66 10.28
N LYS A 280 21.46 -5.26 9.10
CA LYS A 280 22.27 -4.06 8.93
C LYS A 280 21.88 -3.31 7.67
N VAL A 281 21.99 -1.99 7.70
CA VAL A 281 21.93 -1.14 6.50
C VAL A 281 23.35 -0.81 6.08
N VAL A 282 23.66 -1.08 4.82
CA VAL A 282 24.93 -0.68 4.20
C VAL A 282 24.67 0.08 2.91
N THR A 283 25.59 0.93 2.52
CA THR A 283 25.43 1.84 1.37
C THR A 283 26.60 1.73 0.40
N SER A 284 26.40 2.17 -0.82
CA SER A 284 27.47 2.32 -1.81
C SER A 284 27.24 3.57 -2.65
N GLU A 285 28.33 4.35 -2.86
CA GLU A 285 28.39 5.46 -3.80
C GLU A 285 29.08 5.07 -5.11
N ASP A 286 29.54 3.81 -5.22
CA ASP A 286 30.16 3.30 -6.44
C ASP A 286 29.15 3.26 -7.59
N LYS A 287 29.49 3.94 -8.68
CA LYS A 287 28.62 4.07 -9.85
C LYS A 287 28.34 2.74 -10.55
N ALA A 288 29.30 1.81 -10.55
CA ALA A 288 29.11 0.50 -11.17
C ALA A 288 28.12 -0.34 -10.34
N VAL A 289 28.24 -0.32 -9.01
CA VAL A 289 27.29 -0.95 -8.08
C VAL A 289 25.91 -0.37 -8.27
N ILE A 290 25.77 0.97 -8.25
CA ILE A 290 24.47 1.65 -8.41
C ILE A 290 23.81 1.33 -9.76
N THR A 291 24.59 1.22 -10.83
CA THR A 291 24.08 0.84 -12.15
C THR A 291 23.59 -0.59 -12.14
N SER A 292 24.39 -1.53 -11.65
CA SER A 292 24.01 -2.94 -11.52
C SER A 292 22.75 -3.14 -10.65
N MET A 293 22.58 -2.36 -9.57
CA MET A 293 21.36 -2.41 -8.72
C MET A 293 20.08 -2.10 -9.49
N ARG A 294 20.16 -1.41 -10.59
CA ARG A 294 19.00 -1.02 -11.43
C ARG A 294 18.76 -1.99 -12.59
N GLU A 295 19.74 -2.78 -12.94
CA GLU A 295 19.74 -3.66 -14.11
C GLU A 295 19.69 -5.14 -13.72
N GLU A 296 20.12 -5.48 -12.51
CA GLU A 296 20.21 -6.86 -12.01
C GLU A 296 19.46 -7.08 -10.71
N GLU A 297 19.20 -8.34 -10.39
CA GLU A 297 18.67 -8.76 -9.10
C GLU A 297 19.77 -8.83 -8.05
N TRP A 298 19.58 -8.12 -6.96
CA TRP A 298 20.49 -8.16 -5.81
C TRP A 298 19.98 -8.93 -4.60
N ILE A 299 18.69 -9.26 -4.54
CA ILE A 299 18.14 -10.07 -3.44
C ILE A 299 18.80 -11.44 -3.44
N GLU A 300 19.24 -11.88 -2.24
CA GLU A 300 19.98 -13.13 -1.98
C GLU A 300 21.46 -13.12 -2.46
N LYS A 301 21.98 -12.01 -3.01
CA LYS A 301 23.43 -11.88 -3.21
C LYS A 301 24.10 -11.66 -1.86
N GLU A 302 25.25 -12.29 -1.66
CA GLU A 302 26.15 -12.00 -0.55
C GLU A 302 27.01 -10.78 -0.87
N ILE A 303 27.12 -9.86 0.09
CA ILE A 303 28.02 -8.70 -0.02
C ILE A 303 28.86 -8.55 1.24
N SER A 304 30.09 -8.06 1.07
CA SER A 304 30.98 -7.70 2.17
C SER A 304 30.79 -6.23 2.56
N PHE A 305 31.04 -5.91 3.82
CA PHE A 305 30.93 -4.52 4.30
C PHE A 305 32.04 -4.16 5.29
N TYR A 306 32.40 -2.88 5.29
CA TYR A 306 33.22 -2.23 6.32
C TYR A 306 32.53 -0.96 6.81
N GLY A 307 32.31 -0.84 8.12
CA GLY A 307 31.43 0.20 8.68
C GLY A 307 30.01 0.03 8.18
N ASN A 308 29.51 1.04 7.48
CA ASN A 308 28.20 1.03 6.81
C ASN A 308 28.33 1.07 5.29
N GLN A 309 29.48 0.73 4.72
CA GLN A 309 29.73 0.76 3.28
C GLN A 309 29.95 -0.66 2.75
N VAL A 310 29.50 -0.90 1.53
CA VAL A 310 29.84 -2.10 0.76
C VAL A 310 31.31 -2.03 0.39
N SER A 311 32.05 -3.12 0.63
CA SER A 311 33.50 -3.23 0.39
C SER A 311 33.82 -4.12 -0.81
#